data_d64ff1722af12fc44addc6a048a9099e
#
_entry.id   d64ff1722af12fc44addc6a048a9099e
#
_cell.length_a   1.000
_cell.length_b   1.000
_cell.length_c   1.000
_cell.angle_alpha   90.00
_cell.angle_beta   90.00
_cell.angle_gamma   90.00
#
_symmetry.space_group_name_H-M   'P 1'
#
loop_
_entity.id
_entity.type
_entity.pdbx_description
1 polymer ?
#
loop_
_entity_poly.entity_id
_entity_poly.type
_entity_poly.pdbx_seq_one_letter_code
_entity_poly.pdbx_strand_id
1 'polypeptide(L)'
;MKKTLTTAAVLSALSCVASATEVTLYGVIDTGFTYQHTEGGDDSFAMTSGNYAGPRFGFKGTEDLGDNLTLGFVLEAGFNSDTGAQGEDGKIFNRESQIYLSGDWGTLGFGRVGGFSSGMSSLSWYWDFE
;
A
#
# COMPACT_ATOMS: atom_id res chain seq x y z
N MET A 1 6.84 13.17 -45.01
CA MET A 1 5.70 12.25 -44.84
C MET A 1 6.05 10.89 -44.23
N LYS A 2 7.32 10.39 -44.26
CA LYS A 2 7.68 9.06 -43.68
C LYS A 2 7.90 9.07 -42.16
N LYS A 3 8.12 10.23 -41.54
CA LYS A 3 8.37 10.34 -40.08
C LYS A 3 7.09 10.37 -39.23
N THR A 4 5.97 10.79 -39.80
CA THR A 4 4.67 10.86 -39.12
C THR A 4 3.96 9.49 -39.03
N LEU A 5 4.22 8.59 -39.99
CA LEU A 5 3.68 7.23 -39.96
C LEU A 5 4.30 6.37 -38.84
N THR A 6 5.59 6.56 -38.57
CA THR A 6 6.29 5.79 -37.53
C THR A 6 5.82 6.16 -36.12
N THR A 7 5.50 7.44 -35.90
CA THR A 7 4.99 7.91 -34.60
C THR A 7 3.57 7.40 -34.35
N ALA A 8 2.71 7.34 -35.35
CA ALA A 8 1.36 6.81 -35.25
C ALA A 8 1.34 5.30 -34.96
N ALA A 9 2.26 4.55 -35.55
CA ALA A 9 2.38 3.09 -35.29
C ALA A 9 2.88 2.75 -33.89
N VAL A 10 3.73 3.60 -33.32
CA VAL A 10 4.21 3.41 -31.91
C VAL A 10 3.12 3.76 -30.90
N LEU A 11 2.31 4.79 -31.15
CA LEU A 11 1.17 5.12 -30.28
C LEU A 11 0.04 4.07 -30.33
N SER A 12 -0.18 3.42 -31.47
CA SER A 12 -1.20 2.38 -31.60
C SER A 12 -0.77 1.03 -30.98
N ALA A 13 0.52 0.78 -30.83
CA ALA A 13 1.03 -0.41 -30.14
C ALA A 13 0.92 -0.30 -28.59
N LEU A 14 0.77 0.91 -28.07
CA LEU A 14 0.56 1.17 -26.64
C LEU A 14 -0.91 1.13 -26.20
N SER A 15 -1.84 0.94 -27.11
CA SER A 15 -3.23 0.63 -26.80
C SER A 15 -3.43 -0.87 -26.55
N CYS A 16 -2.52 -1.51 -25.79
CA CYS A 16 -2.88 -2.71 -25.06
C CYS A 16 -4.00 -2.31 -24.13
N VAL A 17 -5.18 -2.83 -24.39
CA VAL A 17 -6.34 -2.75 -23.52
C VAL A 17 -5.85 -3.19 -22.15
N ALA A 18 -5.63 -2.24 -21.24
CA ALA A 18 -5.53 -2.56 -19.83
C ALA A 18 -6.89 -3.16 -19.49
N SER A 19 -6.97 -4.47 -19.49
CA SER A 19 -8.09 -5.16 -18.87
C SER A 19 -8.12 -4.67 -17.45
N ALA A 20 -9.20 -4.01 -17.08
CA ALA A 20 -9.31 -3.35 -15.77
C ALA A 20 -9.07 -4.39 -14.68
N THR A 21 -7.88 -4.41 -14.17
CA THR A 21 -7.50 -5.09 -12.95
C THR A 21 -8.42 -4.64 -11.84
N GLU A 22 -8.91 -5.55 -11.05
CA GLU A 22 -9.65 -5.20 -9.85
C GLU A 22 -8.74 -4.39 -8.91
N VAL A 23 -9.06 -3.11 -8.74
CA VAL A 23 -8.45 -2.29 -7.72
C VAL A 23 -9.29 -2.42 -6.45
N THR A 24 -8.68 -2.97 -5.42
CA THR A 24 -9.32 -3.13 -4.11
C THR A 24 -8.94 -1.97 -3.21
N LEU A 25 -9.94 -1.27 -2.68
CA LEU A 25 -9.78 -0.37 -1.53
C LEU A 25 -9.92 -1.19 -0.25
N TYR A 26 -9.00 -1.02 0.69
CA TYR A 26 -9.05 -1.67 1.99
C TYR A 26 -8.63 -0.73 3.11
N GLY A 27 -8.90 -1.09 4.36
CA GLY A 27 -8.44 -0.31 5.50
C GLY A 27 -8.86 -0.87 6.84
N VAL A 28 -8.30 -0.25 7.88
CA VAL A 28 -8.60 -0.52 9.28
C VAL A 28 -8.69 0.81 10.00
N ILE A 29 -9.74 0.97 10.81
CA ILE A 29 -9.89 2.08 11.76
C ILE A 29 -9.87 1.47 13.15
N ASP A 30 -8.92 1.92 13.96
CA ASP A 30 -8.78 1.53 15.36
C ASP A 30 -8.74 2.80 16.22
N THR A 31 -9.78 2.99 17.00
CA THR A 31 -9.96 4.14 17.87
C THR A 31 -10.46 3.66 19.21
N GLY A 32 -9.90 4.16 20.29
CA GLY A 32 -10.29 3.82 21.64
C GLY A 32 -10.17 5.00 22.61
N PHE A 33 -10.45 4.72 23.87
CA PHE A 33 -10.25 5.67 24.95
C PHE A 33 -9.22 5.11 25.93
N THR A 34 -8.29 5.96 26.35
CA THR A 34 -7.27 5.63 27.33
C THR A 34 -7.45 6.50 28.55
N TYR A 35 -7.54 5.88 29.72
CA TYR A 35 -7.44 6.55 31.01
C TYR A 35 -6.07 6.23 31.62
N GLN A 36 -5.36 7.25 32.01
CA GLN A 36 -4.08 7.12 32.69
C GLN A 36 -4.14 7.84 34.03
N HIS A 37 -3.90 7.08 35.10
CA HIS A 37 -3.72 7.60 36.44
C HIS A 37 -2.22 7.84 36.69
N THR A 38 -1.87 9.04 37.19
CA THR A 38 -0.49 9.40 37.51
C THR A 38 -0.39 9.73 39.01
N GLU A 39 0.31 8.91 39.76
CA GLU A 39 0.50 9.15 41.21
C GLU A 39 1.29 10.44 41.43
N GLY A 40 0.66 11.42 42.08
CA GLY A 40 1.23 12.76 42.34
C GLY A 40 1.16 13.72 41.12
N GLY A 41 0.46 13.37 40.07
CA GLY A 41 0.20 14.19 38.89
C GLY A 41 -1.27 14.24 38.54
N ASP A 42 -1.59 14.82 37.38
CA ASP A 42 -2.95 14.90 36.87
C ASP A 42 -3.33 13.58 36.14
N ASP A 43 -4.56 13.14 36.37
CA ASP A 43 -5.15 12.06 35.60
C ASP A 43 -5.51 12.53 34.21
N SER A 44 -5.36 11.65 33.23
CA SER A 44 -5.74 11.96 31.85
C SER A 44 -6.75 10.95 31.30
N PHE A 45 -7.69 11.46 30.51
CA PHE A 45 -8.63 10.68 29.73
C PHE A 45 -8.64 11.22 28.31
N ALA A 46 -8.27 10.39 27.35
CA ALA A 46 -8.13 10.83 25.98
C ALA A 46 -8.67 9.76 25.00
N MET A 47 -9.17 10.22 23.85
CA MET A 47 -9.35 9.37 22.70
C MET A 47 -7.99 9.11 22.08
N THR A 48 -7.73 7.86 21.73
CA THR A 48 -6.44 7.39 21.21
C THR A 48 -6.61 6.59 19.94
N SER A 49 -5.61 6.65 19.09
CA SER A 49 -5.54 5.99 17.80
C SER A 49 -4.63 4.77 17.88
N GLY A 50 -5.04 3.65 17.26
CA GLY A 50 -4.15 2.52 17.06
C GLY A 50 -3.82 1.72 18.33
N ASN A 51 -4.81 1.47 19.17
CA ASN A 51 -4.61 0.73 20.42
C ASN A 51 -4.30 -0.76 20.20
N TYR A 52 -4.86 -1.33 19.14
CA TYR A 52 -4.65 -2.73 18.75
C TYR A 52 -3.95 -2.83 17.39
N ALA A 53 -4.38 -2.04 16.40
CA ALA A 53 -3.83 -2.05 15.05
C ALA A 53 -3.71 -0.62 14.51
N GLY A 54 -2.57 -0.26 13.94
CA GLY A 54 -2.41 1.06 13.33
C GLY A 54 -3.46 1.35 12.26
N PRO A 55 -4.25 2.43 12.42
CA PRO A 55 -5.23 2.84 11.42
C PRO A 55 -4.57 3.10 10.07
N ARG A 56 -5.18 2.59 9.02
CA ARG A 56 -4.65 2.67 7.66
C ARG A 56 -5.73 2.48 6.63
N PHE A 57 -5.47 2.98 5.44
CA PHE A 57 -6.23 2.66 4.24
C PHE A 57 -5.28 2.51 3.07
N GLY A 58 -5.70 1.78 2.05
CA GLY A 58 -4.84 1.55 0.90
C GLY A 58 -5.60 1.08 -0.32
N PHE A 59 -4.88 1.09 -1.42
CA PHE A 59 -5.29 0.54 -2.71
C PHE A 59 -4.30 -0.53 -3.10
N LYS A 60 -4.79 -1.64 -3.59
CA LYS A 60 -3.98 -2.69 -4.21
C LYS A 60 -4.66 -3.21 -5.46
N GLY A 61 -3.87 -3.65 -6.40
CA GLY A 61 -4.38 -4.25 -7.61
C GLY A 61 -3.34 -5.13 -8.27
N THR A 62 -3.80 -6.05 -9.09
CA THR A 62 -2.96 -6.97 -9.85
C THR A 62 -3.45 -7.07 -11.28
N GLU A 63 -2.53 -7.28 -12.20
CA GLU A 63 -2.75 -7.54 -13.61
C GLU A 63 -2.07 -8.84 -13.99
N ASP A 64 -2.80 -9.77 -14.59
CA ASP A 64 -2.25 -10.99 -15.15
C ASP A 64 -1.65 -10.66 -16.53
N LEU A 65 -0.34 -10.86 -16.68
CA LEU A 65 0.38 -10.63 -17.92
C LEU A 65 0.50 -11.89 -18.78
N GLY A 66 -0.08 -13.02 -18.33
CA GLY A 66 0.09 -14.33 -18.94
C GLY A 66 1.35 -15.06 -18.50
N ASP A 67 1.49 -16.33 -18.87
CA ASP A 67 2.65 -17.17 -18.56
C ASP A 67 3.05 -17.17 -17.07
N ASN A 68 2.07 -17.22 -16.17
CA ASN A 68 2.24 -17.12 -14.72
C ASN A 68 2.92 -15.82 -14.23
N LEU A 69 2.88 -14.76 -15.04
CA LEU A 69 3.47 -13.49 -14.71
C LEU A 69 2.39 -12.50 -14.28
N THR A 70 2.52 -11.93 -13.10
CA THR A 70 1.59 -10.95 -12.52
C THR A 70 2.31 -9.66 -12.20
N LEU A 71 1.76 -8.54 -12.66
CA LEU A 71 2.15 -7.21 -12.22
C LEU A 71 1.17 -6.77 -11.13
N GLY A 72 1.69 -6.19 -10.04
CA GLY A 72 0.84 -5.67 -8.98
C GLY A 72 1.36 -4.37 -8.38
N PHE A 73 0.49 -3.71 -7.63
CA PHE A 73 0.87 -2.53 -6.86
C PHE A 73 0.17 -2.50 -5.51
N VAL A 74 0.79 -1.80 -4.56
CA VAL A 74 0.21 -1.48 -3.26
C VAL A 74 0.55 -0.04 -2.90
N LEU A 75 -0.47 0.71 -2.49
CA LEU A 75 -0.35 2.05 -1.92
C LEU A 75 -1.08 2.05 -0.59
N GLU A 76 -0.37 2.23 0.53
CA GLU A 76 -0.95 2.19 1.88
C GLU A 76 -0.55 3.43 2.69
N ALA A 77 -1.55 4.12 3.20
CA ALA A 77 -1.44 5.29 4.06
C ALA A 77 -1.81 4.94 5.50
N GLY A 78 -0.97 5.29 6.47
CA GLY A 78 -1.31 5.30 7.87
C GLY A 78 -1.86 6.66 8.30
N PHE A 79 -2.75 6.68 9.26
CA PHE A 79 -3.32 7.91 9.81
C PHE A 79 -3.65 7.75 11.29
N ASN A 80 -3.87 8.87 11.97
CA ASN A 80 -4.35 8.89 13.34
C ASN A 80 -5.88 9.03 13.31
N SER A 81 -6.58 8.01 13.80
CA SER A 81 -8.04 7.95 13.73
C SER A 81 -8.74 8.92 14.70
N ASP A 82 -8.04 9.39 15.73
CA ASP A 82 -8.50 10.37 16.70
C ASP A 82 -8.45 11.82 16.18
N THR A 83 -7.48 12.14 15.35
CA THR A 83 -7.24 13.49 14.83
C THR A 83 -7.43 13.63 13.32
N GLY A 84 -7.42 12.53 12.58
CA GLY A 84 -7.41 12.53 11.12
C GLY A 84 -6.06 12.93 10.51
N ALA A 85 -5.02 13.10 11.31
CA ALA A 85 -3.70 13.48 10.82
C ALA A 85 -3.02 12.32 10.08
N GLN A 86 -2.12 12.66 9.15
CA GLN A 86 -1.27 11.66 8.50
C GLN A 86 -0.39 10.95 9.53
N GLY A 87 -0.13 9.66 9.34
CA GLY A 87 0.74 8.89 10.22
C GLY A 87 2.21 9.29 10.16
N GLU A 88 2.64 9.95 9.08
CA GLU A 88 3.97 10.54 8.92
C GLU A 88 3.87 11.80 8.06
N ASP A 89 4.34 12.94 8.57
CA ASP A 89 4.27 14.22 7.91
C ASP A 89 4.96 14.21 6.53
N GLY A 90 4.26 14.77 5.54
CA GLY A 90 4.78 14.91 4.18
C GLY A 90 4.77 13.62 3.34
N LYS A 91 4.25 12.51 3.88
CA LYS A 91 4.15 11.24 3.16
C LYS A 91 2.72 10.70 3.16
N ILE A 92 2.04 10.79 2.03
CA ILE A 92 0.67 10.25 1.88
C ILE A 92 0.69 8.72 2.07
N PHE A 93 1.55 8.01 1.34
CA PHE A 93 1.70 6.55 1.45
C PHE A 93 2.93 6.22 2.28
N ASN A 94 2.85 6.55 3.58
CA ASN A 94 3.95 6.38 4.52
C ASN A 94 4.21 4.91 4.90
N ARG A 95 3.27 4.00 4.63
CA ARG A 95 3.39 2.58 4.97
C ARG A 95 3.92 1.77 3.80
N GLU A 96 3.23 1.77 2.67
CA GLU A 96 3.66 1.10 1.44
C GLU A 96 3.38 1.97 0.22
N SER A 97 4.31 1.97 -0.73
CA SER A 97 4.17 2.58 -2.05
C SER A 97 5.06 1.80 -3.01
N GLN A 98 4.54 0.73 -3.58
CA GLN A 98 5.32 -0.21 -4.36
C GLN A 98 4.57 -0.72 -5.59
N ILE A 99 5.36 -1.10 -6.58
CA ILE A 99 4.97 -1.94 -7.71
C ILE A 99 5.79 -3.22 -7.64
N TYR A 100 5.21 -4.35 -8.01
CA TYR A 100 5.91 -5.63 -8.01
C TYR A 100 5.58 -6.48 -9.24
N LEU A 101 6.51 -7.34 -9.61
CA LEU A 101 6.36 -8.35 -10.64
C LEU A 101 6.55 -9.72 -9.98
N SER A 102 5.59 -10.62 -10.16
CA SER A 102 5.59 -11.96 -9.57
C SER A 102 5.48 -13.02 -10.66
N GLY A 103 6.20 -14.11 -10.51
CA GLY A 103 6.19 -15.26 -11.42
C GLY A 103 6.73 -16.52 -10.75
N ASP A 104 6.95 -17.61 -11.52
CA ASP A 104 7.47 -18.89 -11.00
C ASP A 104 8.87 -18.75 -10.38
N TRP A 105 9.58 -17.69 -10.70
CA TRP A 105 10.92 -17.35 -10.19
C TRP A 105 10.89 -16.57 -8.87
N GLY A 106 9.71 -16.22 -8.35
CA GLY A 106 9.52 -15.40 -7.16
C GLY A 106 8.93 -14.02 -7.46
N THR A 107 9.16 -13.05 -6.58
CA THR A 107 8.61 -11.70 -6.69
C THR A 107 9.69 -10.65 -6.57
N LEU A 108 9.63 -9.66 -7.45
CA LEU A 108 10.51 -8.49 -7.46
C LEU A 108 9.69 -7.23 -7.25
N GLY A 109 9.91 -6.54 -6.13
CA GLY A 109 9.22 -5.32 -5.77
C GLY A 109 10.11 -4.09 -5.83
N PHE A 110 9.52 -2.95 -6.20
CA PHE A 110 10.18 -1.66 -6.32
C PHE A 110 9.38 -0.60 -5.59
N GLY A 111 10.06 0.25 -4.82
CA GLY A 111 9.46 1.34 -4.07
C GLY A 111 9.57 1.15 -2.57
N ARG A 112 8.65 1.76 -1.82
CA ARG A 112 8.58 1.61 -0.37
C ARG A 112 7.79 0.34 -0.04
N VAL A 113 8.50 -0.69 0.33
CA VAL A 113 7.94 -1.97 0.81
C VAL A 113 7.68 -1.85 2.30
N GLY A 114 6.59 -2.41 2.79
CA GLY A 114 6.25 -2.44 4.22
C GLY A 114 7.33 -3.09 5.07
N GLY A 115 7.39 -2.69 6.34
CA GLY A 115 8.46 -3.12 7.24
C GLY A 115 8.47 -4.63 7.47
N PHE A 116 9.64 -5.23 7.35
CA PHE A 116 9.91 -6.65 7.56
C PHE A 116 9.45 -7.19 8.94
N SER A 117 9.58 -6.37 9.96
CA SER A 117 9.33 -6.78 11.34
C SER A 117 7.89 -6.64 11.79
N SER A 118 7.04 -5.96 11.03
CA SER A 118 5.69 -5.64 11.49
C SER A 118 4.64 -6.70 11.13
N GLY A 119 4.96 -7.66 10.26
CA GLY A 119 3.96 -8.59 9.70
C GLY A 119 2.80 -7.85 9.02
N MET A 120 2.97 -6.57 8.76
CA MET A 120 1.94 -5.63 8.32
C MET A 120 2.04 -5.31 6.84
N SER A 121 3.02 -5.87 6.13
CA SER A 121 3.03 -5.84 4.69
C SER A 121 1.82 -6.60 4.17
N SER A 122 1.07 -6.01 3.27
CA SER A 122 0.02 -6.73 2.54
C SER A 122 0.59 -7.88 1.68
N LEU A 123 1.89 -7.99 1.63
CA LEU A 123 2.70 -9.00 0.95
C LEU A 123 3.61 -9.75 1.94
N SER A 124 3.05 -10.21 3.06
CA SER A 124 3.79 -10.95 4.10
C SER A 124 4.46 -12.24 3.61
N TRP A 125 4.08 -12.75 2.45
CA TRP A 125 4.67 -13.90 1.76
C TRP A 125 5.97 -13.59 1.00
N TYR A 126 6.49 -12.38 1.08
CA TYR A 126 7.69 -11.91 0.39
C TYR A 126 8.96 -12.71 0.70
N TRP A 127 8.90 -13.56 1.68
CA TRP A 127 10.06 -14.26 2.23
C TRP A 127 10.03 -15.78 2.07
N ASP A 128 9.04 -16.31 1.39
CA ASP A 128 9.08 -17.69 0.94
C ASP A 128 9.97 -17.78 -0.30
N PHE A 129 11.27 -17.71 -0.06
CA PHE A 129 12.26 -18.21 -0.98
C PHE A 129 12.42 -19.70 -0.67
N GLU A 130 11.66 -20.54 -1.35
CA GLU A 130 12.03 -21.95 -1.50
C GLU A 130 13.04 -22.13 -2.62
#